data_e1a48c3c6d4a02ef709ba3f99c1acbb4
#
_entry.id   e1a48c3c6d4a02ef709ba3f99c1acbb4
#
_cell.length_a   1.000
_cell.length_b   1.000
_cell.length_c   1.000
_cell.angle_alpha   90.00
_cell.angle_beta   90.00
_cell.angle_gamma   90.00
#
_symmetry.space_group_name_H-M   'P 1'
#
loop_
_entity.id
_entity.type
_entity.pdbx_description
1 polymer ?
#
loop_
_entity_poly.entity_id
_entity_poly.type
_entity_poly.pdbx_seq_one_letter_code
_entity_poly.pdbx_strand_id
1 'polypeptide(L)'
;MPRLKRSLPALSALVAVALAAIPGLASANMGDKDVARMVSFGGACAKCELSGRKLAGAQFVGANFAQAALVGSDLRDARFLGANFSGADLSRADLSDAQMVGANFTTAVLADARLRDVEARGVNFGGANLARADLRDAAAAGSVFSKANLSNASLRGAELRAANFSKANARAADFRDAALTGANLGSGAFDHASFRDADLSAASLSGATFVNADFRGAGLTGANIAGVDLSRAKGLEQDQLDDACADGATRVPPGLIAKACHRGARVRVVSRSPALPAAPAPPAPPRFFAAVD
;
A
#
# COMPACT_ATOMS: atom_id res chain seq x y z
N MET A 1 41.70 66.85 -21.62
CA MET A 1 41.53 66.03 -20.40
C MET A 1 40.11 65.50 -20.36
N PRO A 2 39.85 64.24 -20.63
CA PRO A 2 38.53 63.67 -20.53
C PRO A 2 38.31 62.99 -19.17
N ARG A 3 37.16 63.28 -18.56
CA ARG A 3 36.71 62.70 -17.29
C ARG A 3 36.29 61.26 -17.46
N LEU A 4 36.96 60.31 -16.76
CA LEU A 4 36.51 58.95 -16.60
C LEU A 4 35.25 58.89 -15.72
N LYS A 5 34.12 58.43 -16.29
CA LYS A 5 32.96 57.99 -15.52
C LYS A 5 33.21 56.54 -15.10
N ARG A 6 33.45 56.29 -13.81
CA ARG A 6 33.46 54.98 -13.19
C ARG A 6 32.00 54.57 -12.94
N SER A 7 31.51 53.55 -13.67
CA SER A 7 30.28 52.85 -13.36
C SER A 7 30.59 51.80 -12.31
N LEU A 8 29.97 51.92 -11.15
CA LEU A 8 29.94 50.87 -10.13
C LEU A 8 28.96 49.81 -10.54
N PRO A 9 29.30 48.50 -10.45
CA PRO A 9 28.31 47.43 -10.61
C PRO A 9 27.43 47.36 -9.36
N ALA A 10 26.13 47.36 -9.58
CA ALA A 10 25.14 47.10 -8.53
C ALA A 10 25.31 45.66 -8.02
N LEU A 11 25.83 45.52 -6.81
CA LEU A 11 25.71 44.26 -6.05
C LEU A 11 24.24 44.07 -5.68
N SER A 12 23.58 43.17 -6.41
CA SER A 12 22.29 42.61 -5.97
C SER A 12 22.56 41.72 -4.76
N ALA A 13 22.43 42.30 -3.57
CA ALA A 13 22.41 41.51 -2.34
C ALA A 13 21.13 40.67 -2.31
N LEU A 14 21.25 39.38 -2.59
CA LEU A 14 20.27 38.41 -2.19
C LEU A 14 20.26 38.34 -0.67
N VAL A 15 19.36 39.11 -0.05
CA VAL A 15 19.04 38.91 1.36
C VAL A 15 18.22 37.64 1.48
N ALA A 16 18.89 36.53 1.71
CA ALA A 16 18.26 35.34 2.21
C ALA A 16 17.81 35.63 3.65
N VAL A 17 16.55 36.06 3.80
CA VAL A 17 15.93 36.15 5.13
C VAL A 17 15.64 34.71 5.56
N ALA A 18 16.58 34.14 6.31
CA ALA A 18 16.32 32.97 7.11
C ALA A 18 15.37 33.37 8.25
N LEU A 19 14.06 33.38 8.01
CA LEU A 19 13.09 33.40 9.09
C LEU A 19 13.19 32.05 9.81
N ALA A 20 13.90 32.06 10.95
CA ALA A 20 13.80 30.97 11.92
C ALA A 20 12.32 30.87 12.32
N ALA A 21 11.67 29.75 11.91
CA ALA A 21 10.30 29.47 12.24
C ALA A 21 10.17 29.36 13.77
N ILE A 22 9.53 30.34 14.39
CA ILE A 22 9.09 30.23 15.79
C ILE A 22 7.95 29.20 15.79
N PRO A 23 8.10 28.06 16.45
CA PRO A 23 7.04 27.06 16.49
C PRO A 23 5.87 27.66 17.28
N GLY A 24 4.71 27.78 16.67
CA GLY A 24 3.44 28.06 17.34
C GLY A 24 2.72 29.35 16.98
N LEU A 25 3.27 30.29 16.17
CA LEU A 25 2.59 31.58 15.88
C LEU A 25 2.26 31.79 14.39
N ALA A 26 2.58 30.88 13.50
CA ALA A 26 2.53 31.15 12.05
C ALA A 26 1.19 30.86 11.35
N SER A 27 0.13 30.43 12.03
CA SER A 27 -1.00 29.85 11.31
C SER A 27 -2.34 30.59 11.38
N ALA A 28 -2.56 31.49 12.30
CA ALA A 28 -3.93 32.00 12.53
C ALA A 28 -4.44 33.02 11.48
N ASN A 29 -3.56 33.66 10.67
CA ASN A 29 -3.96 34.74 9.76
C ASN A 29 -3.31 34.72 8.37
N MET A 30 -2.58 33.66 8.00
CA MET A 30 -1.98 33.58 6.65
C MET A 30 -3.02 33.09 5.65
N GLY A 31 -3.16 33.78 4.52
CA GLY A 31 -3.97 33.34 3.40
C GLY A 31 -3.36 32.10 2.72
N ASP A 32 -4.18 31.29 2.03
CA ASP A 32 -3.73 30.06 1.36
C ASP A 32 -2.59 30.31 0.35
N LYS A 33 -2.61 31.46 -0.33
CA LYS A 33 -1.54 31.90 -1.25
C LYS A 33 -0.22 32.19 -0.55
N ASP A 34 -0.27 32.69 0.69
CA ASP A 34 0.94 33.01 1.47
C ASP A 34 1.60 31.73 1.98
N VAL A 35 0.83 30.73 2.38
CA VAL A 35 1.34 29.39 2.71
C VAL A 35 2.06 28.80 1.51
N ALA A 36 1.45 28.81 0.33
CA ALA A 36 2.06 28.29 -0.89
C ALA A 36 3.38 29.01 -1.23
N ARG A 37 3.46 30.33 -1.05
CA ARG A 37 4.69 31.10 -1.30
C ARG A 37 5.80 30.83 -0.27
N MET A 38 5.44 30.67 0.99
CA MET A 38 6.40 30.45 2.08
C MET A 38 7.06 29.08 2.02
N VAL A 39 6.30 28.04 1.58
CA VAL A 39 6.75 26.66 1.62
C VAL A 39 7.22 26.13 0.26
N SER A 40 7.09 26.94 -0.81
CA SER A 40 7.58 26.58 -2.14
C SER A 40 9.10 26.32 -2.12
N PHE A 41 9.55 25.28 -2.84
CA PHE A 41 10.97 24.98 -3.04
C PHE A 41 11.81 24.81 -1.75
N GLY A 42 11.44 23.78 -0.96
CA GLY A 42 12.23 23.38 0.21
C GLY A 42 11.92 24.15 1.49
N GLY A 43 10.84 24.92 1.53
CA GLY A 43 10.40 25.61 2.73
C GLY A 43 9.99 24.67 3.86
N ALA A 44 9.98 25.17 5.10
CA ALA A 44 9.64 24.41 6.28
C ALA A 44 8.29 24.83 6.84
N CYS A 45 7.38 23.86 6.98
CA CYS A 45 6.09 23.99 7.65
C CYS A 45 5.86 22.79 8.60
N ALA A 46 6.94 22.37 9.28
CA ALA A 46 6.84 21.30 10.28
C ALA A 46 5.92 21.75 11.42
N LYS A 47 4.98 20.86 11.78
CA LYS A 47 3.93 21.11 12.80
C LYS A 47 2.99 22.29 12.49
N CYS A 48 2.94 22.76 11.24
CA CYS A 48 1.99 23.80 10.84
C CYS A 48 0.55 23.31 10.94
N GLU A 49 -0.36 24.24 11.25
CA GLU A 49 -1.80 24.02 11.20
C GLU A 49 -2.35 24.49 9.85
N LEU A 50 -2.67 23.53 8.99
CA LEU A 50 -3.14 23.75 7.63
C LEU A 50 -4.47 23.04 7.35
N SER A 51 -5.18 22.60 8.39
CA SER A 51 -6.44 21.89 8.26
C SER A 51 -7.49 22.73 7.51
N GLY A 52 -8.19 22.10 6.57
CA GLY A 52 -9.21 22.75 5.74
C GLY A 52 -8.69 23.81 4.74
N ARG A 53 -7.38 24.00 4.60
CA ARG A 53 -6.80 24.97 3.67
C ARG A 53 -7.01 24.58 2.20
N LYS A 54 -7.15 25.56 1.35
CA LYS A 54 -7.27 25.41 -0.10
C LYS A 54 -5.89 25.61 -0.74
N LEU A 55 -5.19 24.50 -0.96
CA LEU A 55 -3.81 24.47 -1.47
C LEU A 55 -3.72 23.74 -2.81
N ALA A 56 -4.84 23.67 -3.55
CA ALA A 56 -4.88 23.03 -4.86
C ALA A 56 -3.86 23.66 -5.83
N GLY A 57 -3.13 22.81 -6.57
CA GLY A 57 -2.10 23.21 -7.53
C GLY A 57 -0.84 23.81 -6.90
N ALA A 58 -0.72 23.85 -5.58
CA ALA A 58 0.45 24.41 -4.91
C ALA A 58 1.73 23.61 -5.18
N GLN A 59 2.87 24.31 -5.23
CA GLN A 59 4.19 23.73 -5.51
C GLN A 59 4.98 23.58 -4.21
N PHE A 60 5.17 22.37 -3.72
CA PHE A 60 5.85 22.08 -2.45
C PHE A 60 7.04 21.12 -2.65
N VAL A 61 7.83 21.37 -3.68
CA VAL A 61 8.98 20.52 -4.02
C VAL A 61 10.02 20.54 -2.90
N GLY A 62 10.34 19.36 -2.32
CA GLY A 62 11.28 19.23 -1.21
C GLY A 62 10.85 19.87 0.10
N ALA A 63 9.61 20.35 0.22
CA ALA A 63 9.10 21.02 1.40
C ALA A 63 8.98 20.07 2.62
N ASN A 64 9.13 20.62 3.81
CA ASN A 64 9.04 19.88 5.06
C ASN A 64 7.72 20.15 5.79
N PHE A 65 6.79 19.20 5.75
CA PHE A 65 5.51 19.18 6.46
C PHE A 65 5.49 18.14 7.59
N ALA A 66 6.64 17.77 8.13
CA ALA A 66 6.69 16.76 9.20
C ALA A 66 5.78 17.14 10.37
N GLN A 67 4.91 16.21 10.77
CA GLN A 67 3.94 16.41 11.86
C GLN A 67 2.96 17.58 11.65
N ALA A 68 2.80 18.10 10.43
CA ALA A 68 1.81 19.14 10.14
C ALA A 68 0.39 18.57 10.18
N ALA A 69 -0.58 19.41 10.57
CA ALA A 69 -1.99 19.10 10.48
C ALA A 69 -2.56 19.64 9.16
N LEU A 70 -3.05 18.74 8.31
CA LEU A 70 -3.64 19.04 6.99
C LEU A 70 -5.01 18.37 6.86
N VAL A 71 -5.71 18.17 7.97
CA VAL A 71 -6.99 17.45 8.02
C VAL A 71 -8.02 18.14 7.11
N GLY A 72 -8.57 17.40 6.14
CA GLY A 72 -9.57 17.90 5.21
C GLY A 72 -9.10 19.03 4.29
N SER A 73 -7.77 19.22 4.12
CA SER A 73 -7.24 20.21 3.19
C SER A 73 -7.48 19.79 1.73
N ASP A 74 -7.62 20.78 0.84
CA ASP A 74 -7.69 20.60 -0.59
C ASP A 74 -6.27 20.74 -1.18
N LEU A 75 -5.70 19.60 -1.59
CA LEU A 75 -4.35 19.46 -2.13
C LEU A 75 -4.36 18.90 -3.56
N ARG A 76 -5.50 19.00 -4.25
CA ARG A 76 -5.64 18.51 -5.62
C ARG A 76 -4.62 19.16 -6.54
N ASP A 77 -4.08 18.40 -7.50
CA ASP A 77 -3.10 18.87 -8.47
C ASP A 77 -1.81 19.44 -7.85
N ALA A 78 -1.62 19.35 -6.52
CA ALA A 78 -0.43 19.88 -5.86
C ALA A 78 0.82 19.03 -6.16
N ARG A 79 2.00 19.64 -6.12
CA ARG A 79 3.29 19.01 -6.39
C ARG A 79 4.12 18.89 -5.12
N PHE A 80 4.38 17.65 -4.70
CA PHE A 80 5.09 17.29 -3.48
C PHE A 80 6.38 16.50 -3.74
N LEU A 81 7.01 16.68 -4.89
CA LEU A 81 8.20 15.90 -5.27
C LEU A 81 9.25 15.96 -4.15
N GLY A 82 9.61 14.79 -3.59
CA GLY A 82 10.57 14.69 -2.50
C GLY A 82 10.19 15.37 -1.20
N ALA A 83 8.94 15.82 -1.03
CA ALA A 83 8.49 16.49 0.20
C ALA A 83 8.39 15.50 1.39
N ASN A 84 8.55 16.02 2.59
CA ASN A 84 8.49 15.25 3.84
C ASN A 84 7.19 15.50 4.60
N PHE A 85 6.31 14.50 4.65
CA PHE A 85 5.06 14.45 5.42
C PHE A 85 5.13 13.44 6.57
N SER A 86 6.32 13.10 7.06
CA SER A 86 6.44 12.10 8.12
C SER A 86 5.63 12.50 9.36
N GLY A 87 4.75 11.60 9.81
CA GLY A 87 3.87 11.83 10.96
C GLY A 87 2.83 12.95 10.77
N ALA A 88 2.64 13.49 9.58
CA ALA A 88 1.60 14.49 9.30
C ALA A 88 0.20 13.87 9.33
N ASP A 89 -0.81 14.67 9.69
CA ASP A 89 -2.22 14.27 9.64
C ASP A 89 -2.90 14.87 8.41
N LEU A 90 -3.12 14.02 7.41
CA LEU A 90 -3.85 14.32 6.17
C LEU A 90 -5.21 13.60 6.14
N SER A 91 -5.78 13.27 7.30
CA SER A 91 -7.07 12.61 7.36
C SER A 91 -8.11 13.40 6.56
N ARG A 92 -8.85 12.71 5.69
CA ARG A 92 -9.88 13.30 4.81
C ARG A 92 -9.38 14.39 3.86
N ALA A 93 -8.07 14.58 3.71
CA ALA A 93 -7.52 15.48 2.70
C ALA A 93 -7.81 14.99 1.28
N ASP A 94 -7.94 15.90 0.34
CA ASP A 94 -8.08 15.59 -1.08
C ASP A 94 -6.75 15.87 -1.79
N LEU A 95 -6.05 14.78 -2.16
CA LEU A 95 -4.80 14.80 -2.90
C LEU A 95 -4.99 14.30 -4.35
N SER A 96 -6.23 14.23 -4.85
CA SER A 96 -6.48 13.73 -6.21
C SER A 96 -5.60 14.45 -7.22
N ASP A 97 -5.08 13.72 -8.21
CA ASP A 97 -4.19 14.22 -9.27
C ASP A 97 -2.85 14.83 -8.78
N ALA A 98 -2.51 14.70 -7.50
CA ALA A 98 -1.27 15.26 -6.96
C ALA A 98 -0.03 14.48 -7.42
N GLN A 99 1.08 15.20 -7.61
CA GLN A 99 2.40 14.65 -7.93
C GLN A 99 3.25 14.55 -6.66
N MET A 100 3.52 13.33 -6.18
CA MET A 100 4.24 13.10 -4.94
C MET A 100 5.44 12.16 -5.08
N VAL A 101 6.01 12.06 -6.27
CA VAL A 101 7.14 11.17 -6.56
C VAL A 101 8.25 11.33 -5.53
N GLY A 102 8.67 10.21 -4.91
CA GLY A 102 9.72 10.16 -3.90
C GLY A 102 9.41 10.85 -2.58
N ALA A 103 8.18 11.29 -2.35
CA ALA A 103 7.80 11.92 -1.08
C ALA A 103 7.80 10.92 0.10
N ASN A 104 7.96 11.43 1.31
CA ASN A 104 7.99 10.65 2.53
C ASN A 104 6.73 10.86 3.37
N PHE A 105 5.86 9.85 3.44
CA PHE A 105 4.65 9.78 4.27
C PHE A 105 4.80 8.75 5.41
N THR A 106 6.02 8.46 5.84
CA THR A 106 6.25 7.49 6.93
C THR A 106 5.43 7.88 8.16
N THR A 107 4.65 6.92 8.69
CA THR A 107 3.77 7.11 9.85
C THR A 107 2.72 8.23 9.73
N ALA A 108 2.51 8.79 8.55
CA ALA A 108 1.45 9.78 8.33
C ALA A 108 0.05 9.17 8.47
N VAL A 109 -0.92 10.01 8.81
CA VAL A 109 -2.33 9.63 8.90
C VAL A 109 -3.05 10.13 7.65
N LEU A 110 -3.50 9.19 6.80
CA LEU A 110 -4.22 9.44 5.55
C LEU A 110 -5.59 8.72 5.57
N ALA A 111 -6.15 8.51 6.77
CA ALA A 111 -7.43 7.84 6.89
C ALA A 111 -8.53 8.63 6.16
N ASP A 112 -9.34 7.93 5.34
CA ASP A 112 -10.39 8.52 4.50
C ASP A 112 -9.89 9.58 3.49
N ALA A 113 -8.57 9.69 3.24
CA ALA A 113 -8.02 10.61 2.26
C ALA A 113 -8.33 10.16 0.82
N ARG A 114 -8.43 11.12 -0.10
CA ARG A 114 -8.56 10.87 -1.54
C ARG A 114 -7.20 11.01 -2.19
N LEU A 115 -6.75 9.92 -2.82
CA LEU A 115 -5.47 9.84 -3.55
C LEU A 115 -5.72 9.25 -4.95
N ARG A 116 -6.83 9.60 -5.59
CA ARG A 116 -7.14 9.12 -6.93
C ARG A 116 -6.18 9.73 -7.93
N ASP A 117 -5.79 8.93 -8.92
CA ASP A 117 -5.00 9.38 -10.07
C ASP A 117 -3.66 10.04 -9.66
N VAL A 118 -3.17 9.80 -8.41
CA VAL A 118 -1.91 10.40 -7.94
C VAL A 118 -0.70 9.79 -8.62
N GLU A 119 0.32 10.62 -8.89
CA GLU A 119 1.65 10.17 -9.25
C GLU A 119 2.50 9.93 -7.99
N ALA A 120 2.49 8.68 -7.50
CA ALA A 120 3.09 8.29 -6.22
C ALA A 120 4.28 7.32 -6.37
N ARG A 121 5.01 7.36 -7.48
CA ARG A 121 6.15 6.45 -7.72
C ARG A 121 7.23 6.62 -6.66
N GLY A 122 7.67 5.51 -6.05
CA GLY A 122 8.71 5.51 -5.04
C GLY A 122 8.38 6.25 -3.75
N VAL A 123 7.11 6.52 -3.49
CA VAL A 123 6.67 7.15 -2.23
C VAL A 123 6.84 6.20 -1.06
N ASN A 124 7.24 6.72 0.09
CA ASN A 124 7.34 5.96 1.31
C ASN A 124 6.11 6.18 2.21
N PHE A 125 5.19 5.20 2.22
CA PHE A 125 4.04 5.11 3.14
C PHE A 125 4.30 4.13 4.30
N GLY A 126 5.55 3.85 4.64
CA GLY A 126 5.91 2.91 5.69
C GLY A 126 5.23 3.23 7.03
N GLY A 127 4.44 2.31 7.57
CA GLY A 127 3.68 2.51 8.81
C GLY A 127 2.58 3.58 8.75
N ALA A 128 2.26 4.13 7.59
CA ALA A 128 1.18 5.10 7.45
C ALA A 128 -0.20 4.48 7.70
N ASN A 129 -1.14 5.29 8.16
CA ASN A 129 -2.54 4.89 8.28
C ASN A 129 -3.34 5.37 7.05
N LEU A 130 -3.58 4.46 6.12
CA LEU A 130 -4.36 4.64 4.89
C LEU A 130 -5.73 3.95 4.98
N ALA A 131 -6.26 3.72 6.19
CA ALA A 131 -7.54 3.05 6.36
C ALA A 131 -8.64 3.82 5.60
N ARG A 132 -9.42 3.11 4.76
CA ARG A 132 -10.49 3.65 3.92
C ARG A 132 -10.04 4.73 2.92
N ALA A 133 -8.73 4.89 2.70
CA ALA A 133 -8.24 5.80 1.68
C ALA A 133 -8.61 5.35 0.26
N ASP A 134 -8.80 6.29 -0.64
CA ASP A 134 -9.13 6.04 -2.03
C ASP A 134 -7.90 6.29 -2.93
N LEU A 135 -7.19 5.20 -3.27
CA LEU A 135 -6.01 5.19 -4.15
C LEU A 135 -6.34 4.62 -5.53
N ARG A 136 -7.60 4.75 -6.00
CA ARG A 136 -7.96 4.23 -7.32
C ARG A 136 -7.12 4.89 -8.39
N ASP A 137 -6.68 4.07 -9.35
CA ASP A 137 -5.91 4.49 -10.52
C ASP A 137 -4.59 5.21 -10.19
N ALA A 138 -4.10 5.07 -8.94
CA ALA A 138 -2.84 5.67 -8.48
C ALA A 138 -1.63 5.02 -9.16
N ALA A 139 -0.70 5.84 -9.67
CA ALA A 139 0.59 5.39 -10.20
C ALA A 139 1.63 5.28 -9.08
N ALA A 140 1.65 4.15 -8.35
CA ALA A 140 2.45 3.94 -7.14
C ALA A 140 3.50 2.82 -7.28
N ALA A 141 4.05 2.66 -8.49
CA ALA A 141 5.11 1.68 -8.73
C ALA A 141 6.34 1.92 -7.83
N GLY A 142 6.88 0.84 -7.25
CA GLY A 142 8.04 0.89 -6.35
C GLY A 142 7.80 1.55 -5.01
N SER A 143 6.57 1.90 -4.67
CA SER A 143 6.25 2.54 -3.39
C SER A 143 6.29 1.56 -2.21
N VAL A 144 6.55 2.11 -1.02
CA VAL A 144 6.72 1.34 0.21
C VAL A 144 5.49 1.50 1.10
N PHE A 145 4.71 0.43 1.25
CA PHE A 145 3.55 0.31 2.15
C PHE A 145 3.84 -0.65 3.31
N SER A 146 5.11 -0.89 3.61
CA SER A 146 5.47 -1.83 4.67
C SER A 146 4.90 -1.40 6.02
N LYS A 147 4.22 -2.33 6.73
CA LYS A 147 3.53 -2.07 8.01
C LYS A 147 2.42 -1.01 7.93
N ALA A 148 2.03 -0.53 6.75
CA ALA A 148 0.92 0.41 6.61
C ALA A 148 -0.42 -0.24 6.93
N ASN A 149 -1.36 0.56 7.42
CA ASN A 149 -2.75 0.16 7.58
C ASN A 149 -3.56 0.61 6.36
N LEU A 150 -3.93 -0.34 5.52
CA LEU A 150 -4.73 -0.17 4.30
C LEU A 150 -6.12 -0.81 4.45
N SER A 151 -6.60 -1.04 5.68
CA SER A 151 -7.88 -1.71 5.90
C SER A 151 -9.02 -0.95 5.21
N ASN A 152 -9.81 -1.66 4.40
CA ASN A 152 -10.90 -1.12 3.58
C ASN A 152 -10.47 -0.03 2.57
N ALA A 153 -9.19 0.13 2.27
CA ALA A 153 -8.73 1.05 1.25
C ALA A 153 -9.08 0.55 -0.16
N SER A 154 -9.29 1.46 -1.11
CA SER A 154 -9.47 1.14 -2.51
C SER A 154 -8.20 1.44 -3.29
N LEU A 155 -7.62 0.37 -3.88
CA LEU A 155 -6.46 0.44 -4.79
C LEU A 155 -6.84 -0.12 -6.16
N ARG A 156 -8.14 0.00 -6.53
CA ARG A 156 -8.63 -0.53 -7.79
C ARG A 156 -7.95 0.19 -8.97
N GLY A 157 -7.46 -0.60 -9.94
CA GLY A 157 -6.78 -0.07 -11.12
C GLY A 157 -5.37 0.50 -10.85
N ALA A 158 -4.90 0.48 -9.59
CA ALA A 158 -3.63 1.11 -9.24
C ALA A 158 -2.42 0.38 -9.84
N GLU A 159 -1.42 1.14 -10.28
CA GLU A 159 -0.12 0.64 -10.74
C GLU A 159 0.82 0.44 -9.55
N LEU A 160 0.94 -0.80 -9.07
CA LEU A 160 1.67 -1.19 -7.87
C LEU A 160 2.86 -2.12 -8.16
N ARG A 161 3.39 -2.05 -9.40
CA ARG A 161 4.53 -2.91 -9.79
C ARG A 161 5.71 -2.72 -8.85
N ALA A 162 6.28 -3.82 -8.36
CA ALA A 162 7.38 -3.84 -7.40
C ALA A 162 7.11 -3.07 -6.09
N ALA A 163 5.86 -2.77 -5.75
CA ALA A 163 5.51 -2.13 -4.49
C ALA A 163 5.72 -3.08 -3.31
N ASN A 164 6.05 -2.53 -2.14
CA ASN A 164 6.34 -3.31 -0.94
C ASN A 164 5.23 -3.18 0.09
N PHE A 165 4.39 -4.22 0.23
CA PHE A 165 3.32 -4.35 1.23
C PHE A 165 3.70 -5.28 2.39
N SER A 166 4.99 -5.54 2.61
CA SER A 166 5.40 -6.47 3.67
C SER A 166 4.86 -6.05 5.04
N LYS A 167 4.21 -7.00 5.73
CA LYS A 167 3.59 -6.76 7.05
C LYS A 167 2.49 -5.68 7.05
N ALA A 168 1.96 -5.30 5.89
CA ALA A 168 0.82 -4.38 5.80
C ALA A 168 -0.46 -5.03 6.31
N ASN A 169 -1.37 -4.22 6.86
CA ASN A 169 -2.75 -4.63 7.13
C ASN A 169 -3.64 -4.10 6.00
N ALA A 170 -4.00 -4.96 5.07
CA ALA A 170 -4.86 -4.64 3.93
C ALA A 170 -6.16 -5.48 3.96
N ARG A 171 -6.70 -5.72 5.17
CA ARG A 171 -7.96 -6.45 5.33
C ARG A 171 -9.09 -5.72 4.64
N ALA A 172 -9.87 -6.47 3.86
CA ALA A 172 -10.98 -5.96 3.08
C ALA A 172 -10.60 -4.82 2.09
N ALA A 173 -9.31 -4.69 1.75
CA ALA A 173 -8.88 -3.75 0.73
C ALA A 173 -9.27 -4.23 -0.68
N ASP A 174 -9.50 -3.28 -1.58
CA ASP A 174 -9.89 -3.54 -2.95
C ASP A 174 -8.70 -3.33 -3.91
N PHE A 175 -8.12 -4.44 -4.39
CA PHE A 175 -7.05 -4.47 -5.40
C PHE A 175 -7.55 -4.94 -6.77
N ARG A 176 -8.85 -4.81 -7.06
CA ARG A 176 -9.38 -5.22 -8.38
C ARG A 176 -8.67 -4.47 -9.49
N ASP A 177 -8.40 -5.17 -10.57
CA ASP A 177 -7.75 -4.61 -11.76
C ASP A 177 -6.34 -3.99 -11.50
N ALA A 178 -5.74 -4.20 -10.31
CA ALA A 178 -4.47 -3.59 -9.95
C ALA A 178 -3.26 -4.35 -10.55
N ALA A 179 -2.24 -3.61 -10.98
CA ALA A 179 -0.98 -4.17 -11.47
C ALA A 179 0.01 -4.38 -10.31
N LEU A 180 0.09 -5.59 -9.76
CA LEU A 180 0.95 -5.98 -8.63
C LEU A 180 2.16 -6.82 -9.05
N THR A 181 2.53 -6.79 -10.35
CA THR A 181 3.66 -7.56 -10.87
C THR A 181 4.91 -7.34 -10.03
N GLY A 182 5.51 -8.42 -9.49
CA GLY A 182 6.71 -8.37 -8.66
C GLY A 182 6.54 -7.71 -7.30
N ALA A 183 5.32 -7.39 -6.86
CA ALA A 183 5.07 -6.78 -5.57
C ALA A 183 5.39 -7.74 -4.41
N ASN A 184 5.78 -7.19 -3.27
CA ASN A 184 6.02 -7.95 -2.04
C ASN A 184 4.86 -7.80 -1.07
N LEU A 185 4.03 -8.84 -0.94
CA LEU A 185 2.92 -8.92 0.01
C LEU A 185 3.29 -9.70 1.29
N GLY A 186 4.55 -10.12 1.41
CA GLY A 186 5.00 -11.06 2.44
C GLY A 186 4.63 -10.68 3.86
N SER A 187 4.15 -11.65 4.64
CA SER A 187 3.73 -11.47 6.05
C SER A 187 2.63 -10.41 6.26
N GLY A 188 1.96 -9.95 5.23
CA GLY A 188 0.83 -9.01 5.32
C GLY A 188 -0.50 -9.71 5.63
N ALA A 189 -1.50 -8.94 6.03
CA ALA A 189 -2.85 -9.42 6.27
C ALA A 189 -3.78 -8.89 5.16
N PHE A 190 -4.24 -9.80 4.30
CA PHE A 190 -5.12 -9.52 3.16
C PHE A 190 -6.44 -10.28 3.27
N ASP A 191 -6.86 -10.62 4.48
CA ASP A 191 -8.10 -11.32 4.70
C ASP A 191 -9.27 -10.50 4.14
N HIS A 192 -10.19 -11.16 3.42
CA HIS A 192 -11.33 -10.53 2.75
C HIS A 192 -10.98 -9.50 1.65
N ALA A 193 -9.71 -9.32 1.30
CA ALA A 193 -9.32 -8.43 0.21
C ALA A 193 -9.79 -8.96 -1.15
N SER A 194 -10.01 -8.08 -2.10
CA SER A 194 -10.34 -8.43 -3.48
C SER A 194 -9.14 -8.24 -4.39
N PHE A 195 -8.69 -9.33 -5.02
CA PHE A 195 -7.66 -9.36 -6.07
C PHE A 195 -8.26 -9.75 -7.43
N ARG A 196 -9.57 -9.51 -7.62
CA ARG A 196 -10.21 -9.87 -8.89
C ARG A 196 -9.53 -9.15 -10.04
N ASP A 197 -9.19 -9.93 -11.08
CA ASP A 197 -8.57 -9.43 -12.30
C ASP A 197 -7.24 -8.67 -12.05
N ALA A 198 -6.62 -8.83 -10.87
CA ALA A 198 -5.33 -8.22 -10.55
C ALA A 198 -4.16 -9.05 -11.11
N ASP A 199 -3.10 -8.40 -11.56
CA ASP A 199 -1.87 -9.05 -12.00
C ASP A 199 -0.86 -9.18 -10.85
N LEU A 200 -0.80 -10.37 -10.24
CA LEU A 200 0.16 -10.74 -9.19
C LEU A 200 1.36 -11.54 -9.76
N SER A 201 1.63 -11.47 -11.06
CA SER A 201 2.73 -12.20 -11.67
C SER A 201 4.06 -11.89 -10.98
N ALA A 202 4.84 -12.92 -10.67
CA ALA A 202 6.11 -12.82 -9.96
C ALA A 202 6.03 -12.14 -8.57
N ALA A 203 4.84 -11.89 -8.02
CA ALA A 203 4.69 -11.32 -6.68
C ALA A 203 5.07 -12.32 -5.58
N SER A 204 5.50 -11.83 -4.43
CA SER A 204 5.76 -12.64 -3.24
C SER A 204 4.60 -12.54 -2.25
N LEU A 205 3.91 -13.67 -2.01
CA LEU A 205 2.81 -13.78 -1.06
C LEU A 205 3.23 -14.49 0.23
N SER A 206 4.48 -14.92 0.34
CA SER A 206 4.97 -15.81 1.40
C SER A 206 4.66 -15.27 2.81
N GLY A 207 4.07 -16.12 3.66
CA GLY A 207 3.73 -15.80 5.03
C GLY A 207 2.57 -14.82 5.24
N ALA A 208 1.90 -14.40 4.17
CA ALA A 208 0.71 -13.54 4.24
C ALA A 208 -0.57 -14.35 4.51
N THR A 209 -1.61 -13.69 5.00
CA THR A 209 -2.94 -14.27 5.21
C THR A 209 -3.93 -13.78 4.17
N PHE A 210 -4.76 -14.73 3.64
CA PHE A 210 -5.73 -14.48 2.57
C PHE A 210 -7.08 -15.14 2.85
N VAL A 211 -7.48 -15.19 4.11
CA VAL A 211 -8.74 -15.82 4.50
C VAL A 211 -9.92 -15.12 3.81
N ASN A 212 -10.69 -15.86 3.01
CA ASN A 212 -11.81 -15.34 2.22
C ASN A 212 -11.44 -14.25 1.20
N ALA A 213 -10.17 -14.07 0.86
CA ALA A 213 -9.76 -13.19 -0.23
C ALA A 213 -10.27 -13.72 -1.59
N ASP A 214 -10.57 -12.81 -2.51
CA ASP A 214 -11.15 -13.12 -3.81
C ASP A 214 -10.08 -13.01 -4.91
N PHE A 215 -9.73 -14.16 -5.53
CA PHE A 215 -8.71 -14.27 -6.60
C PHE A 215 -9.30 -14.56 -7.98
N ARG A 216 -10.59 -14.32 -8.20
CA ARG A 216 -11.21 -14.55 -9.52
C ARG A 216 -10.47 -13.76 -10.59
N GLY A 217 -10.02 -14.44 -11.65
CA GLY A 217 -9.31 -13.84 -12.76
C GLY A 217 -7.92 -13.27 -12.43
N ALA A 218 -7.41 -13.46 -11.19
CA ALA A 218 -6.10 -12.95 -10.81
C ALA A 218 -4.96 -13.70 -11.52
N GLY A 219 -3.97 -12.99 -12.06
CA GLY A 219 -2.75 -13.56 -12.63
C GLY A 219 -1.76 -13.95 -11.52
N LEU A 220 -1.39 -15.24 -11.41
CA LEU A 220 -0.43 -15.73 -10.42
C LEU A 220 0.84 -16.33 -11.07
N THR A 221 1.10 -16.05 -12.34
CA THR A 221 2.25 -16.60 -13.08
C THR A 221 3.57 -16.27 -12.38
N GLY A 222 4.29 -17.32 -11.97
CA GLY A 222 5.56 -17.15 -11.24
C GLY A 222 5.43 -16.56 -9.83
N ALA A 223 4.23 -16.33 -9.33
CA ALA A 223 4.03 -15.82 -7.98
C ALA A 223 4.53 -16.81 -6.92
N ASN A 224 5.22 -16.33 -5.91
CA ASN A 224 5.68 -17.14 -4.78
C ASN A 224 4.57 -17.26 -3.72
N ILE A 225 3.93 -18.42 -3.66
CA ILE A 225 2.89 -18.78 -2.69
C ILE A 225 3.39 -19.78 -1.63
N ALA A 226 4.71 -19.95 -1.48
CA ALA A 226 5.30 -20.89 -0.53
C ALA A 226 4.86 -20.59 0.91
N GLY A 227 4.36 -21.61 1.61
CA GLY A 227 3.87 -21.54 2.98
C GLY A 227 2.54 -20.79 3.17
N VAL A 228 1.86 -20.40 2.10
CA VAL A 228 0.60 -19.65 2.17
C VAL A 228 -0.59 -20.59 2.30
N ASP A 229 -1.53 -20.27 3.20
CA ASP A 229 -2.82 -20.95 3.30
C ASP A 229 -3.88 -20.21 2.46
N LEU A 230 -4.14 -20.75 1.26
CA LEU A 230 -5.18 -20.29 0.33
C LEU A 230 -6.43 -21.18 0.39
N SER A 231 -6.53 -22.13 1.33
CA SER A 231 -7.63 -23.11 1.39
C SER A 231 -9.03 -22.49 1.49
N ARG A 232 -9.10 -21.25 2.00
CA ARG A 232 -10.32 -20.45 2.12
C ARG A 232 -10.40 -19.30 1.13
N ALA A 233 -9.44 -19.16 0.24
CA ALA A 233 -9.49 -18.18 -0.84
C ALA A 233 -10.62 -18.51 -1.82
N LYS A 234 -11.20 -17.48 -2.43
CA LYS A 234 -12.33 -17.62 -3.34
C LYS A 234 -11.89 -17.46 -4.79
N GLY A 235 -12.50 -18.22 -5.68
CA GLY A 235 -12.35 -18.03 -7.12
C GLY A 235 -10.98 -18.37 -7.68
N LEU A 236 -10.17 -19.15 -6.96
CA LEU A 236 -8.98 -19.75 -7.52
C LEU A 236 -9.34 -20.88 -8.48
N GLU A 237 -8.68 -20.92 -9.62
CA GLU A 237 -8.78 -21.95 -10.65
C GLU A 237 -7.43 -22.64 -10.86
N GLN A 238 -7.42 -23.82 -11.51
CA GLN A 238 -6.21 -24.63 -11.64
C GLN A 238 -5.13 -23.96 -12.50
N ASP A 239 -5.51 -23.27 -13.57
CA ASP A 239 -4.62 -22.56 -14.47
C ASP A 239 -3.82 -21.46 -13.76
N GLN A 240 -4.44 -20.73 -12.82
CA GLN A 240 -3.76 -19.73 -11.99
C GLN A 240 -2.64 -20.36 -11.12
N LEU A 241 -2.83 -21.60 -10.65
CA LEU A 241 -1.89 -22.31 -9.79
C LEU A 241 -0.82 -23.09 -10.56
N ASP A 242 -1.03 -23.31 -11.86
CA ASP A 242 -0.15 -24.15 -12.67
C ASP A 242 1.26 -23.56 -12.83
N ASP A 243 1.36 -22.24 -12.86
CA ASP A 243 2.61 -21.51 -12.99
C ASP A 243 3.04 -20.79 -11.69
N ALA A 244 2.24 -20.88 -10.61
CA ALA A 244 2.61 -20.35 -9.30
C ALA A 244 3.60 -21.27 -8.56
N CYS A 245 4.44 -20.67 -7.73
CA CYS A 245 5.49 -21.37 -6.97
C CYS A 245 5.03 -21.67 -5.55
N ALA A 246 4.74 -22.92 -5.23
CA ALA A 246 4.34 -23.44 -3.92
C ALA A 246 5.46 -24.22 -3.22
N ASP A 247 5.20 -24.66 -1.99
CA ASP A 247 6.00 -25.63 -1.23
C ASP A 247 5.11 -26.65 -0.51
N GLY A 248 5.71 -27.53 0.28
CA GLY A 248 4.98 -28.55 1.04
C GLY A 248 4.05 -28.03 2.13
N ALA A 249 4.17 -26.77 2.54
CA ALA A 249 3.35 -26.12 3.54
C ALA A 249 2.18 -25.32 2.92
N THR A 250 2.22 -25.08 1.61
CA THR A 250 1.16 -24.37 0.87
C THR A 250 -0.14 -25.17 0.88
N ARG A 251 -1.25 -24.49 1.19
CA ARG A 251 -2.60 -25.08 1.16
C ARG A 251 -3.44 -24.37 0.12
N VAL A 252 -4.17 -25.12 -0.69
CA VAL A 252 -5.08 -24.60 -1.71
C VAL A 252 -6.50 -25.16 -1.49
N PRO A 253 -7.53 -24.55 -2.09
CA PRO A 253 -8.90 -25.05 -1.99
C PRO A 253 -9.03 -26.52 -2.43
N PRO A 254 -10.02 -27.26 -1.90
CA PRO A 254 -10.25 -28.65 -2.29
C PRO A 254 -10.40 -28.83 -3.81
N GLY A 255 -9.75 -29.82 -4.36
CA GLY A 255 -9.78 -30.14 -5.80
C GLY A 255 -8.72 -29.44 -6.64
N LEU A 256 -7.99 -28.45 -6.07
CA LEU A 256 -6.88 -27.79 -6.75
C LEU A 256 -5.53 -28.35 -6.30
N ILE A 257 -4.52 -28.18 -7.16
CA ILE A 257 -3.15 -28.66 -6.95
C ILE A 257 -2.19 -27.50 -7.18
N ALA A 258 -1.35 -27.19 -6.19
CA ALA A 258 -0.24 -26.24 -6.37
C ALA A 258 1.06 -27.02 -6.62
N LYS A 259 1.90 -26.50 -7.52
CA LYS A 259 3.19 -27.12 -7.89
C LYS A 259 4.32 -26.51 -7.07
N ALA A 260 5.14 -27.36 -6.45
CA ALA A 260 6.33 -26.88 -5.75
C ALA A 260 7.39 -26.41 -6.76
N CYS A 261 7.90 -25.18 -6.55
CA CYS A 261 9.05 -24.66 -7.28
C CYS A 261 10.34 -25.06 -6.57
N HIS A 262 10.94 -26.17 -6.97
CA HIS A 262 12.29 -26.52 -6.58
C HIS A 262 13.24 -26.35 -7.77
N ARG A 263 14.42 -25.84 -7.52
CA ARG A 263 15.51 -25.93 -8.50
C ARG A 263 15.78 -27.43 -8.76
N GLY A 264 15.03 -28.04 -9.67
CA GLY A 264 15.28 -29.38 -10.16
C GLY A 264 14.25 -30.50 -9.86
N ALA A 265 13.24 -30.30 -9.02
CA ALA A 265 12.21 -31.32 -8.80
C ALA A 265 10.80 -30.72 -8.65
N ARG A 266 9.88 -31.16 -9.50
CA ARG A 266 8.45 -30.79 -9.39
C ARG A 266 7.79 -31.72 -8.35
N VAL A 267 7.54 -31.23 -7.14
CA VAL A 267 6.75 -31.96 -6.14
C VAL A 267 5.29 -31.50 -6.25
N ARG A 268 4.38 -32.44 -6.50
CA ARG A 268 2.94 -32.18 -6.47
C ARG A 268 2.47 -32.03 -5.03
N VAL A 269 1.96 -30.87 -4.67
CA VAL A 269 1.26 -30.66 -3.39
C VAL A 269 -0.24 -30.92 -3.63
N VAL A 270 -0.73 -32.00 -3.08
CA VAL A 270 -2.16 -32.37 -3.16
C VAL A 270 -2.83 -31.91 -1.86
N SER A 271 -3.88 -31.10 -1.96
CA SER A 271 -4.73 -30.78 -0.82
C SER A 271 -5.37 -32.05 -0.29
N ARG A 272 -4.95 -32.52 0.89
CA ARG A 272 -5.67 -33.59 1.60
C ARG A 272 -6.80 -32.94 2.39
N SER A 273 -8.05 -33.23 2.00
CA SER A 273 -9.17 -33.03 2.92
C SER A 273 -8.89 -33.80 4.20
N PRO A 274 -9.09 -33.22 5.40
CA PRO A 274 -9.02 -34.01 6.63
C PRO A 274 -9.98 -35.20 6.47
N ALA A 275 -9.44 -36.41 6.62
CA ALA A 275 -10.28 -37.62 6.60
C ALA A 275 -11.37 -37.45 7.67
N LEU A 276 -12.63 -37.60 7.26
CA LEU A 276 -13.73 -37.72 8.21
C LEU A 276 -13.36 -38.83 9.20
N PRO A 277 -13.53 -38.63 10.52
CA PRO A 277 -13.31 -39.69 11.49
C PRO A 277 -14.14 -40.91 11.08
N ALA A 278 -13.49 -42.06 11.06
CA ALA A 278 -14.16 -43.31 10.71
C ALA A 278 -15.41 -43.50 11.61
N ALA A 279 -16.54 -43.82 10.99
CA ALA A 279 -17.75 -44.13 11.74
C ALA A 279 -17.45 -45.26 12.76
N PRO A 280 -17.98 -45.16 13.97
CA PRO A 280 -17.78 -46.22 14.97
C PRO A 280 -18.29 -47.56 14.42
N ALA A 281 -17.48 -48.60 14.62
CA ALA A 281 -17.84 -49.93 14.18
C ALA A 281 -19.20 -50.37 14.78
N PRO A 282 -20.06 -51.03 14.03
CA PRO A 282 -21.31 -51.52 14.56
C PRO A 282 -21.06 -52.50 15.71
N PRO A 283 -21.94 -52.51 16.76
CA PRO A 283 -21.80 -53.40 17.88
C PRO A 283 -21.79 -54.87 17.42
N ALA A 284 -20.92 -55.65 18.00
CA ALA A 284 -20.85 -57.10 17.70
C ALA A 284 -22.19 -57.80 18.04
N PRO A 285 -22.65 -58.75 17.22
CA PRO A 285 -23.87 -59.48 17.49
C PRO A 285 -23.76 -60.30 18.80
N PRO A 286 -24.88 -60.48 19.53
CA PRO A 286 -24.89 -61.21 20.78
C PRO A 286 -24.48 -62.68 20.56
N ARG A 287 -23.55 -63.15 21.36
CA ARG A 287 -23.18 -64.55 21.38
C ARG A 287 -24.29 -65.35 22.03
N PHE A 288 -25.02 -66.17 21.22
CA PHE A 288 -25.89 -67.16 21.77
C PHE A 288 -25.06 -68.34 22.31
N PHE A 289 -25.14 -68.59 23.62
CA PHE A 289 -24.63 -69.78 24.23
C PHE A 289 -25.53 -70.89 23.81
N ALA A 290 -25.01 -71.88 23.11
CA ALA A 290 -25.71 -73.14 22.90
C ALA A 290 -25.78 -73.87 24.23
N ALA A 291 -26.99 -74.27 24.66
CA ALA A 291 -27.19 -75.18 25.76
C ALA A 291 -26.65 -76.56 25.36
N VAL A 292 -25.86 -77.17 26.22
CA VAL A 292 -25.39 -78.51 26.11
C VAL A 292 -26.38 -79.38 26.92
N ASP A 293 -27.07 -80.30 26.27
CA ASP A 293 -27.71 -81.46 26.92
C ASP A 293 -26.68 -82.54 27.29
#